data_77eb15fa42f982983fce84482e81a050
#
_entry.id   77eb15fa42f982983fce84482e81a050
#
_cell.length_a   1.000
_cell.length_b   1.000
_cell.length_c   1.000
_cell.angle_alpha   90.00
_cell.angle_beta   90.00
_cell.angle_gamma   90.00
#
_symmetry.space_group_name_H-M   'P 1'
#
loop_
_entity.id
_entity.type
_entity.pdbx_description
1 polymer ?
#
loop_
_entity_poly.entity_id
_entity_poly.type
_entity_poly.pdbx_seq_one_letter_code
_entity_poly.pdbx_strand_id
1 'polypeptide(L)'
;MQRRKFIKNTATITALGLATEGFAFGKQPLFNDKIRLGFIGVGARGLGTLELALLRKDIAVTAICDIDPVTTAKALKAVADAGHKTPRVYADGVYAYRKLLELKDVDAVFICTPWEWHTPMSVDAMKAGKAVACEVAGAMSLDECWQMVRTYEQTQTPFMIMENVCYRRDVMAILNMARQDLFGEMIHLEGGYQHDLREVKFNDGVNYYGGGVEFGDKGYSEARWRTTHSVFRNGELYPTHGIGPVGSFINNNRGNRFEYLTSMASKARGLHNHIVNHPKGGSDHPNAKVNFRLGDVVTTNIMTANGETITLTHDTNLPRPYSLGFRVQGTKGLWMDVNKSLYIEGKSPSHKWEPADTYLKEYDHPLWKKYENDASGAGHGGMDWFVMNAFIEALKRNDPMPLDVYDHASWAAITCLSEQSISQGGEPQAFPDFTNGRWMNRKPIFALGDDY
;
A
#
# COMPACT_ATOMS: atom_id res chain seq x y z
N MET A 1 1.07 36.07 -59.01
CA MET A 1 0.02 37.07 -58.69
C MET A 1 -1.17 36.38 -58.10
N GLN A 2 -1.75 36.94 -57.01
CA GLN A 2 -2.93 36.51 -56.26
C GLN A 2 -2.72 35.48 -55.14
N ARG A 3 -2.00 35.92 -54.12
CA ARG A 3 -2.07 35.36 -52.76
C ARG A 3 -2.46 36.47 -51.73
N ARG A 4 -3.53 37.22 -51.97
CA ARG A 4 -4.00 38.30 -51.09
C ARG A 4 -5.49 38.56 -51.28
N LYS A 5 -6.37 37.57 -50.93
CA LYS A 5 -7.82 37.83 -50.80
C LYS A 5 -8.53 36.78 -49.92
N PHE A 6 -7.92 36.31 -48.83
CA PHE A 6 -8.63 35.41 -47.91
C PHE A 6 -8.58 35.85 -46.45
N ILE A 7 -8.28 37.10 -46.19
CA ILE A 7 -8.31 37.66 -44.86
C ILE A 7 -9.11 38.93 -44.88
N LYS A 8 -10.42 38.84 -44.98
CA LYS A 8 -11.37 39.92 -44.64
C LYS A 8 -12.79 39.39 -44.66
N ASN A 9 -13.14 38.51 -43.73
CA ASN A 9 -14.51 38.27 -43.27
C ASN A 9 -14.45 37.30 -42.09
N THR A 10 -13.92 37.75 -40.98
CA THR A 10 -14.20 37.16 -39.67
C THR A 10 -13.86 38.21 -38.60
N ALA A 11 -14.75 39.12 -38.45
CA ALA A 11 -14.76 40.01 -37.30
C ALA A 11 -16.22 40.14 -36.91
N THR A 12 -16.61 39.45 -35.94
CA THR A 12 -17.61 39.79 -34.91
C THR A 12 -18.00 38.48 -34.22
N ILE A 13 -17.15 37.94 -33.36
CA ILE A 13 -17.56 37.05 -32.28
C ILE A 13 -17.45 37.91 -31.03
N THR A 14 -18.58 38.33 -30.58
CA THR A 14 -18.80 38.96 -29.27
C THR A 14 -18.19 38.14 -28.18
N ALA A 15 -17.19 38.68 -27.49
CA ALA A 15 -16.67 38.14 -26.27
C ALA A 15 -17.77 38.23 -25.19
N LEU A 16 -18.60 37.19 -25.05
CA LEU A 16 -19.28 36.95 -23.81
C LEU A 16 -18.23 36.39 -22.84
N GLY A 17 -17.73 37.27 -21.99
CA GLY A 17 -16.95 36.87 -20.82
C GLY A 17 -17.84 36.01 -19.93
N LEU A 18 -17.69 34.70 -20.02
CA LEU A 18 -18.06 33.81 -18.94
C LEU A 18 -17.03 34.05 -17.82
N ALA A 19 -17.39 35.00 -16.94
CA ALA A 19 -16.84 35.00 -15.59
C ALA A 19 -17.25 33.66 -14.98
N THR A 20 -16.37 32.65 -15.01
CA THR A 20 -16.44 31.54 -14.11
C THR A 20 -16.10 32.09 -12.72
N GLU A 21 -17.08 32.72 -12.07
CA GLU A 21 -17.07 32.78 -10.63
C GLU A 21 -16.97 31.31 -10.19
N GLY A 22 -15.81 30.93 -9.73
CA GLY A 22 -15.60 29.67 -9.01
C GLY A 22 -16.47 29.73 -7.75
N PHE A 23 -17.72 29.33 -7.89
CA PHE A 23 -18.47 28.87 -6.73
C PHE A 23 -17.71 27.67 -6.19
N ALA A 24 -16.89 27.90 -5.18
CA ALA A 24 -16.51 26.90 -4.24
C ALA A 24 -17.81 26.43 -3.56
N PHE A 25 -18.54 25.56 -4.24
CA PHE A 25 -19.51 24.72 -3.55
C PHE A 25 -18.69 23.92 -2.54
N GLY A 26 -18.79 24.31 -1.28
CA GLY A 26 -18.27 23.49 -0.19
C GLY A 26 -18.80 22.08 -0.46
N LYS A 27 -17.88 21.13 -0.68
CA LYS A 27 -18.25 19.74 -0.92
C LYS A 27 -19.15 19.33 0.24
N GLN A 28 -20.39 18.97 -0.07
CA GLN A 28 -21.27 18.44 0.97
C GLN A 28 -20.70 17.11 1.46
N PRO A 29 -20.64 16.87 2.77
CA PRO A 29 -20.21 15.58 3.28
C PRO A 29 -21.11 14.49 2.68
N LEU A 30 -20.51 13.41 2.21
CA LEU A 30 -21.22 12.26 1.64
C LEU A 30 -22.12 11.57 2.68
N PHE A 31 -21.82 11.78 3.98
CA PHE A 31 -22.48 11.12 5.10
C PHE A 31 -22.91 12.14 6.15
N ASN A 32 -24.20 12.18 6.46
CA ASN A 32 -24.77 13.07 7.48
C ASN A 32 -24.64 12.51 8.91
N ASP A 33 -24.43 11.20 9.03
CA ASP A 33 -24.33 10.43 10.26
C ASP A 33 -23.03 9.62 10.29
N LYS A 34 -23.03 8.50 11.01
CA LYS A 34 -21.92 7.55 11.06
C LYS A 34 -21.68 6.90 9.71
N ILE A 35 -20.39 6.74 9.31
CA ILE A 35 -20.02 5.92 8.19
C ILE A 35 -20.26 4.45 8.55
N ARG A 36 -21.00 3.73 7.72
CA ARG A 36 -21.37 2.33 7.94
C ARG A 36 -20.40 1.42 7.20
N LEU A 37 -19.65 0.65 7.98
CA LEU A 37 -18.54 -0.16 7.50
C LEU A 37 -18.92 -1.63 7.39
N GLY A 38 -18.47 -2.26 6.29
CA GLY A 38 -18.37 -3.70 6.14
C GLY A 38 -16.91 -4.14 6.22
N PHE A 39 -16.63 -5.27 6.87
CA PHE A 39 -15.30 -5.89 6.89
C PHE A 39 -15.33 -7.21 6.12
N ILE A 40 -14.46 -7.36 5.14
CA ILE A 40 -14.28 -8.57 4.34
C ILE A 40 -12.89 -9.12 4.63
N GLY A 41 -12.85 -10.24 5.36
CA GLY A 41 -11.64 -10.75 5.99
C GLY A 41 -11.39 -10.13 7.35
N VAL A 42 -11.54 -10.91 8.43
CA VAL A 42 -11.26 -10.50 9.82
C VAL A 42 -10.25 -11.44 10.49
N GLY A 43 -9.31 -11.97 9.68
CA GLY A 43 -8.16 -12.72 10.15
C GLY A 43 -7.16 -11.85 10.91
N ALA A 44 -5.89 -12.26 10.97
CA ALA A 44 -4.87 -11.56 11.78
C ALA A 44 -4.81 -10.05 11.50
N ARG A 45 -4.75 -9.65 10.23
CA ARG A 45 -4.69 -8.23 9.84
C ARG A 45 -6.04 -7.53 9.97
N GLY A 46 -7.10 -8.15 9.47
CA GLY A 46 -8.44 -7.54 9.47
C GLY A 46 -9.02 -7.35 10.87
N LEU A 47 -8.69 -8.21 11.84
CA LEU A 47 -9.10 -8.03 13.24
C LEU A 47 -8.47 -6.76 13.84
N GLY A 48 -7.16 -6.56 13.66
CA GLY A 48 -6.51 -5.35 14.15
C GLY A 48 -7.06 -4.06 13.52
N THR A 49 -7.37 -4.07 12.22
CA THR A 49 -8.02 -2.95 11.54
C THR A 49 -9.44 -2.69 12.05
N LEU A 50 -10.20 -3.77 12.32
CA LEU A 50 -11.53 -3.67 12.94
C LEU A 50 -11.44 -3.06 14.34
N GLU A 51 -10.53 -3.53 15.19
CA GLU A 51 -10.35 -3.01 16.55
C GLU A 51 -10.01 -1.52 16.55
N LEU A 52 -9.14 -1.06 15.63
CA LEU A 52 -8.86 0.37 15.46
C LEU A 52 -10.10 1.16 15.00
N ALA A 53 -10.87 0.62 14.07
CA ALA A 53 -12.10 1.29 13.63
C ALA A 53 -13.12 1.42 14.78
N LEU A 54 -13.24 0.42 15.65
CA LEU A 54 -14.16 0.41 16.80
C LEU A 54 -13.84 1.49 17.85
N LEU A 55 -12.63 2.05 17.86
CA LEU A 55 -12.28 3.20 18.72
C LEU A 55 -13.00 4.49 18.30
N ARG A 56 -13.48 4.55 17.06
CA ARG A 56 -14.14 5.75 16.53
C ARG A 56 -15.63 5.79 16.87
N LYS A 57 -16.11 6.97 17.26
CA LYS A 57 -17.53 7.22 17.59
C LYS A 57 -18.41 7.52 16.36
N ASP A 58 -17.76 7.89 15.24
CA ASP A 58 -18.38 8.35 14.00
C ASP A 58 -18.46 7.27 12.91
N ILE A 59 -18.26 6.00 13.31
CA ILE A 59 -18.47 4.83 12.46
C ILE A 59 -19.48 3.85 13.08
N ALA A 60 -19.98 2.94 12.27
CA ALA A 60 -20.74 1.77 12.69
C ALA A 60 -20.34 0.56 11.86
N VAL A 61 -19.91 -0.52 12.49
CA VAL A 61 -19.68 -1.80 11.80
C VAL A 61 -21.01 -2.51 11.64
N THR A 62 -21.50 -2.61 10.40
CA THR A 62 -22.83 -3.15 10.09
C THR A 62 -22.80 -4.57 9.54
N ALA A 63 -21.67 -4.99 8.97
CA ALA A 63 -21.52 -6.32 8.40
C ALA A 63 -20.07 -6.82 8.47
N ILE A 64 -19.90 -8.12 8.65
CA ILE A 64 -18.61 -8.84 8.61
C ILE A 64 -18.76 -10.03 7.66
N CYS A 65 -17.76 -10.27 6.83
CA CYS A 65 -17.66 -11.45 5.98
C CYS A 65 -16.30 -12.13 6.20
N ASP A 66 -16.32 -13.37 6.65
CA ASP A 66 -15.15 -14.24 6.74
C ASP A 66 -15.59 -15.70 6.65
N ILE A 67 -14.78 -16.54 6.02
CA ILE A 67 -15.07 -17.98 5.88
C ILE A 67 -14.59 -18.79 7.07
N ASP A 68 -13.74 -18.21 7.94
CA ASP A 68 -13.24 -18.88 9.15
C ASP A 68 -14.13 -18.54 10.36
N PRO A 69 -14.82 -19.54 10.94
CA PRO A 69 -15.68 -19.30 12.10
C PRO A 69 -14.91 -18.85 13.36
N VAL A 70 -13.63 -19.22 13.48
CA VAL A 70 -12.80 -18.82 14.63
C VAL A 70 -12.48 -17.33 14.59
N THR A 71 -12.07 -16.82 13.43
CA THR A 71 -11.78 -15.39 13.24
C THR A 71 -13.05 -14.56 13.33
N THR A 72 -14.16 -15.05 12.76
CA THR A 72 -15.48 -14.41 12.87
C THR A 72 -15.92 -14.27 14.32
N ALA A 73 -15.77 -15.32 15.14
CA ALA A 73 -16.14 -15.28 16.57
C ALA A 73 -15.27 -14.24 17.33
N LYS A 74 -13.97 -14.15 17.04
CA LYS A 74 -13.08 -13.14 17.63
C LYS A 74 -13.52 -11.73 17.25
N ALA A 75 -13.85 -11.49 15.99
CA ALA A 75 -14.31 -10.20 15.50
C ALA A 75 -15.64 -9.77 16.16
N LEU A 76 -16.61 -10.69 16.29
CA LEU A 76 -17.88 -10.43 16.98
C LEU A 76 -17.66 -10.09 18.45
N LYS A 77 -16.72 -10.79 19.11
CA LYS A 77 -16.34 -10.46 20.49
C LYS A 77 -15.75 -9.07 20.59
N ALA A 78 -14.82 -8.69 19.72
CA ALA A 78 -14.24 -7.35 19.71
C ALA A 78 -15.29 -6.26 19.53
N VAL A 79 -16.27 -6.46 18.63
CA VAL A 79 -17.41 -5.54 18.42
C VAL A 79 -18.25 -5.40 19.69
N ALA A 80 -18.57 -6.52 20.38
CA ALA A 80 -19.35 -6.53 21.60
C ALA A 80 -18.59 -5.85 22.76
N ASP A 81 -17.30 -6.17 22.93
CA ASP A 81 -16.44 -5.58 23.99
C ASP A 81 -16.32 -4.05 23.81
N ALA A 82 -16.33 -3.56 22.57
CA ALA A 82 -16.34 -2.12 22.25
C ALA A 82 -17.72 -1.46 22.41
N GLY A 83 -18.77 -2.20 22.80
CA GLY A 83 -20.12 -1.68 23.02
C GLY A 83 -20.88 -1.34 21.73
N HIS A 84 -20.47 -1.84 20.59
CA HIS A 84 -21.14 -1.65 19.31
C HIS A 84 -22.26 -2.69 19.10
N LYS A 85 -23.22 -2.37 18.22
CA LYS A 85 -24.26 -3.32 17.82
C LYS A 85 -23.65 -4.50 17.07
N THR A 86 -24.19 -5.69 17.30
CA THR A 86 -23.78 -6.92 16.60
C THR A 86 -23.99 -6.76 15.08
N PRO A 87 -22.94 -6.88 14.24
CA PRO A 87 -23.06 -6.80 12.80
C PRO A 87 -23.67 -8.07 12.21
N ARG A 88 -24.20 -7.97 10.98
CA ARG A 88 -24.58 -9.17 10.22
C ARG A 88 -23.34 -9.93 9.78
N VAL A 89 -23.42 -11.25 9.79
CA VAL A 89 -22.31 -12.14 9.42
C VAL A 89 -22.63 -12.87 8.12
N TYR A 90 -21.66 -12.91 7.22
CA TYR A 90 -21.69 -13.64 5.94
C TYR A 90 -20.50 -14.61 5.90
N ALA A 91 -20.78 -15.91 5.97
CA ALA A 91 -19.75 -16.96 6.05
C ALA A 91 -19.97 -18.13 5.08
N ASP A 92 -20.97 -18.04 4.19
CA ASP A 92 -21.40 -19.13 3.30
C ASP A 92 -20.48 -19.30 2.09
N GLY A 93 -19.16 -19.38 2.30
CA GLY A 93 -18.17 -19.57 1.26
C GLY A 93 -17.53 -18.28 0.72
N VAL A 94 -16.57 -18.44 -0.18
CA VAL A 94 -15.69 -17.38 -0.66
C VAL A 94 -16.39 -16.23 -1.39
N TYR A 95 -17.60 -16.42 -1.87
CA TYR A 95 -18.41 -15.37 -2.53
C TYR A 95 -19.47 -14.75 -1.63
N ALA A 96 -19.51 -15.11 -0.34
CA ALA A 96 -20.50 -14.57 0.60
C ALA A 96 -20.42 -13.03 0.75
N TYR A 97 -19.24 -12.43 0.51
CA TYR A 97 -19.03 -10.99 0.50
C TYR A 97 -19.97 -10.26 -0.46
N ARG A 98 -20.41 -10.87 -1.57
CA ARG A 98 -21.34 -10.25 -2.51
C ARG A 98 -22.67 -9.90 -1.86
N LYS A 99 -23.18 -10.77 -0.97
CA LYS A 99 -24.38 -10.49 -0.17
C LYS A 99 -24.18 -9.29 0.76
N LEU A 100 -22.96 -9.10 1.31
CA LEU A 100 -22.60 -7.92 2.09
C LEU A 100 -22.64 -6.66 1.24
N LEU A 101 -22.14 -6.73 0.00
CA LEU A 101 -22.12 -5.58 -0.92
C LEU A 101 -23.51 -5.13 -1.38
N GLU A 102 -24.51 -6.00 -1.35
CA GLU A 102 -25.93 -5.68 -1.68
C GLU A 102 -26.61 -4.82 -0.59
N LEU A 103 -26.02 -4.72 0.60
CA LEU A 103 -26.62 -4.01 1.72
C LEU A 103 -26.65 -2.50 1.47
N LYS A 104 -27.81 -1.89 1.68
CA LYS A 104 -27.99 -0.42 1.58
C LYS A 104 -27.40 0.35 2.76
N ASP A 105 -27.17 -0.31 3.88
CA ASP A 105 -26.59 0.24 5.10
C ASP A 105 -25.13 -0.16 5.30
N VAL A 106 -24.38 -0.36 4.21
CA VAL A 106 -22.94 -0.38 4.12
C VAL A 106 -22.53 0.73 3.16
N ASP A 107 -21.67 1.62 3.61
CA ASP A 107 -21.16 2.76 2.82
C ASP A 107 -19.77 2.45 2.27
N ALA A 108 -18.94 1.80 3.06
CA ALA A 108 -17.56 1.48 2.72
C ALA A 108 -17.17 0.08 3.22
N VAL A 109 -16.18 -0.53 2.58
CA VAL A 109 -15.65 -1.83 2.97
C VAL A 109 -14.15 -1.81 3.18
N PHE A 110 -13.69 -2.50 4.22
CA PHE A 110 -12.29 -2.88 4.40
C PHE A 110 -12.09 -4.30 3.88
N ILE A 111 -11.13 -4.49 2.98
CA ILE A 111 -10.79 -5.77 2.37
C ILE A 111 -9.42 -6.20 2.90
N CYS A 112 -9.40 -7.23 3.75
CA CYS A 112 -8.22 -7.75 4.44
C CYS A 112 -8.09 -9.28 4.21
N THR A 113 -8.35 -9.71 2.99
CA THR A 113 -8.35 -11.11 2.54
C THR A 113 -6.97 -11.53 2.01
N PRO A 114 -6.75 -12.80 1.62
CA PRO A 114 -5.59 -13.19 0.83
C PRO A 114 -5.46 -12.39 -0.47
N TRP A 115 -4.23 -12.22 -0.96
CA TRP A 115 -3.89 -11.29 -2.05
C TRP A 115 -4.69 -11.52 -3.34
N GLU A 116 -4.94 -12.77 -3.70
CA GLU A 116 -5.71 -13.14 -4.90
C GLU A 116 -7.17 -12.64 -4.88
N TRP A 117 -7.68 -12.26 -3.71
CA TRP A 117 -9.04 -11.75 -3.54
C TRP A 117 -9.13 -10.21 -3.51
N HIS A 118 -8.01 -9.52 -3.39
CA HIS A 118 -8.01 -8.04 -3.30
C HIS A 118 -8.67 -7.39 -4.51
N THR A 119 -8.24 -7.74 -5.72
CA THR A 119 -8.80 -7.16 -6.95
C THR A 119 -10.25 -7.57 -7.20
N PRO A 120 -10.64 -8.85 -7.18
CA PRO A 120 -12.04 -9.22 -7.41
C PRO A 120 -13.01 -8.57 -6.43
N MET A 121 -12.68 -8.55 -5.14
CA MET A 121 -13.53 -7.96 -4.11
C MET A 121 -13.61 -6.44 -4.22
N SER A 122 -12.48 -5.76 -4.52
CA SER A 122 -12.46 -4.32 -4.72
C SER A 122 -13.27 -3.89 -5.94
N VAL A 123 -13.15 -4.61 -7.04
CA VAL A 123 -13.92 -4.37 -8.27
C VAL A 123 -15.42 -4.54 -8.03
N ASP A 124 -15.82 -5.64 -7.39
CA ASP A 124 -17.23 -5.89 -7.06
C ASP A 124 -17.77 -4.82 -6.10
N ALA A 125 -16.98 -4.39 -5.11
CA ALA A 125 -17.36 -3.34 -4.16
C ALA A 125 -17.52 -1.97 -4.84
N MET A 126 -16.56 -1.57 -5.69
CA MET A 126 -16.67 -0.30 -6.43
C MET A 126 -17.87 -0.30 -7.37
N LYS A 127 -18.18 -1.40 -8.06
CA LYS A 127 -19.37 -1.56 -8.90
C LYS A 127 -20.68 -1.50 -8.10
N ALA A 128 -20.64 -1.94 -6.83
CA ALA A 128 -21.78 -1.82 -5.91
C ALA A 128 -21.88 -0.43 -5.25
N GLY A 129 -21.01 0.53 -5.63
CA GLY A 129 -20.97 1.88 -5.09
C GLY A 129 -20.48 1.96 -3.63
N LYS A 130 -19.71 0.94 -3.17
CA LYS A 130 -19.12 0.92 -1.83
C LYS A 130 -17.69 1.41 -1.91
N ALA A 131 -17.35 2.47 -1.15
CA ALA A 131 -15.97 2.92 -1.04
C ALA A 131 -15.08 1.79 -0.49
N VAL A 132 -13.86 1.70 -0.99
CA VAL A 132 -12.96 0.57 -0.73
C VAL A 132 -11.70 1.02 -0.03
N ALA A 133 -11.39 0.41 1.11
CA ALA A 133 -10.08 0.36 1.73
C ALA A 133 -9.52 -1.06 1.55
N CYS A 134 -8.46 -1.22 0.75
CA CYS A 134 -7.89 -2.53 0.46
C CYS A 134 -6.49 -2.67 1.05
N GLU A 135 -6.28 -3.78 1.77
CA GLU A 135 -4.95 -4.13 2.29
C GLU A 135 -3.94 -4.40 1.18
N VAL A 136 -2.68 -4.27 1.54
CA VAL A 136 -1.54 -4.60 0.67
C VAL A 136 -1.40 -6.16 0.53
N ALA A 137 -0.86 -6.77 -0.57
CA ALA A 137 0.11 -6.21 -1.51
C ALA A 137 -0.51 -5.57 -2.76
N GLY A 138 -1.73 -5.82 -3.17
CA GLY A 138 -2.32 -5.24 -4.35
C GLY A 138 -2.79 -6.28 -5.38
N ALA A 139 -2.72 -5.93 -6.66
CA ALA A 139 -3.14 -6.80 -7.77
C ALA A 139 -2.09 -7.88 -8.07
N MET A 140 -2.55 -9.01 -8.61
CA MET A 140 -1.74 -10.20 -8.90
C MET A 140 -1.28 -10.28 -10.36
N SER A 141 -1.82 -9.43 -11.24
CA SER A 141 -1.47 -9.35 -12.67
C SER A 141 -1.62 -7.92 -13.19
N LEU A 142 -0.98 -7.62 -14.34
CA LEU A 142 -1.15 -6.31 -15.01
C LEU A 142 -2.61 -6.09 -15.45
N ASP A 143 -3.30 -7.15 -15.84
CA ASP A 143 -4.73 -7.07 -16.20
C ASP A 143 -5.58 -6.66 -14.99
N GLU A 144 -5.27 -7.17 -13.82
CA GLU A 144 -5.93 -6.76 -12.57
C GLU A 144 -5.62 -5.29 -12.22
N CYS A 145 -4.38 -4.82 -12.41
CA CYS A 145 -4.06 -3.40 -12.25
C CYS A 145 -4.93 -2.52 -13.15
N TRP A 146 -5.07 -2.88 -14.43
CA TRP A 146 -5.95 -2.17 -15.35
C TRP A 146 -7.43 -2.31 -15.00
N GLN A 147 -7.86 -3.47 -14.51
CA GLN A 147 -9.24 -3.69 -14.08
C GLN A 147 -9.62 -2.75 -12.92
N MET A 148 -8.72 -2.58 -11.94
CA MET A 148 -8.89 -1.65 -10.83
C MET A 148 -9.06 -0.22 -11.32
N VAL A 149 -8.14 0.25 -12.16
CA VAL A 149 -8.17 1.62 -12.70
C VAL A 149 -9.43 1.87 -13.52
N ARG A 150 -9.75 0.97 -14.46
CA ARG A 150 -10.96 1.10 -15.31
C ARG A 150 -12.24 1.08 -14.50
N THR A 151 -12.32 0.22 -13.48
CA THR A 151 -13.50 0.18 -12.61
C THR A 151 -13.66 1.48 -11.82
N TYR A 152 -12.57 2.00 -11.25
CA TYR A 152 -12.57 3.30 -10.58
C TYR A 152 -13.00 4.42 -11.53
N GLU A 153 -12.43 4.49 -12.75
CA GLU A 153 -12.77 5.53 -13.73
C GLU A 153 -14.23 5.45 -14.21
N GLN A 154 -14.80 4.25 -14.27
CA GLN A 154 -16.20 4.05 -14.66
C GLN A 154 -17.19 4.37 -13.53
N THR A 155 -16.85 4.00 -12.30
CA THR A 155 -17.79 4.12 -11.16
C THR A 155 -17.59 5.39 -10.35
N GLN A 156 -16.39 5.98 -10.39
CA GLN A 156 -15.96 7.09 -9.53
C GLN A 156 -16.11 6.79 -8.02
N THR A 157 -16.20 5.50 -7.68
CA THR A 157 -16.31 5.04 -6.29
C THR A 157 -14.93 5.15 -5.61
N PRO A 158 -14.80 5.78 -4.45
CA PRO A 158 -13.52 5.97 -3.77
C PRO A 158 -12.79 4.63 -3.50
N PHE A 159 -11.51 4.60 -3.80
CA PHE A 159 -10.61 3.48 -3.50
C PHE A 159 -9.31 3.98 -2.88
N MET A 160 -8.87 3.36 -1.80
CA MET A 160 -7.59 3.62 -1.15
C MET A 160 -6.86 2.31 -0.86
N ILE A 161 -5.57 2.25 -1.21
CA ILE A 161 -4.68 1.19 -0.73
C ILE A 161 -4.19 1.52 0.70
N MET A 162 -4.24 0.53 1.58
CA MET A 162 -3.95 0.71 3.00
C MET A 162 -2.45 0.53 3.30
N GLU A 163 -1.60 1.26 2.57
CA GLU A 163 -0.15 1.23 2.79
C GLU A 163 0.24 2.06 4.01
N ASN A 164 0.35 1.41 5.15
CA ASN A 164 0.59 2.03 6.43
C ASN A 164 2.00 2.63 6.58
N VAL A 165 3.01 2.08 5.89
CA VAL A 165 4.40 2.56 5.99
C VAL A 165 4.56 3.97 5.45
N CYS A 166 3.68 4.41 4.53
CA CYS A 166 3.64 5.82 4.11
C CYS A 166 3.44 6.78 5.30
N TYR A 167 2.79 6.30 6.37
CA TYR A 167 2.52 7.06 7.59
C TYR A 167 3.53 6.81 8.72
N ARG A 168 4.60 6.06 8.49
CA ARG A 168 5.65 5.84 9.49
C ARG A 168 6.28 7.18 9.89
N ARG A 169 6.42 7.45 11.20
CA ARG A 169 6.77 8.79 11.71
C ARG A 169 8.07 9.34 11.11
N ASP A 170 9.11 8.53 11.08
CA ASP A 170 10.39 8.94 10.49
C ASP A 170 10.29 9.16 8.97
N VAL A 171 9.58 8.29 8.25
CA VAL A 171 9.31 8.47 6.81
C VAL A 171 8.59 9.79 6.54
N MET A 172 7.57 10.12 7.33
CA MET A 172 6.85 11.39 7.19
C MET A 172 7.70 12.59 7.58
N ALA A 173 8.58 12.46 8.58
CA ALA A 173 9.54 13.50 8.91
C ALA A 173 10.53 13.75 7.77
N ILE A 174 11.06 12.68 7.16
CA ILE A 174 11.93 12.78 5.98
C ILE A 174 11.19 13.37 4.78
N LEU A 175 9.91 13.01 4.57
CA LEU A 175 9.08 13.64 3.53
C LEU A 175 8.92 15.15 3.77
N ASN A 176 8.71 15.55 5.01
CA ASN A 176 8.64 16.96 5.39
C ASN A 176 9.98 17.68 5.15
N MET A 177 11.13 17.05 5.46
CA MET A 177 12.45 17.57 5.13
C MET A 177 12.66 17.72 3.61
N ALA A 178 12.25 16.70 2.84
CA ALA A 178 12.34 16.72 1.38
C ALA A 178 11.54 17.87 0.76
N ARG A 179 10.33 18.10 1.25
CA ARG A 179 9.48 19.23 0.82
C ARG A 179 10.03 20.61 1.21
N GLN A 180 10.88 20.67 2.21
CA GLN A 180 11.60 21.88 2.61
C GLN A 180 12.97 22.03 1.93
N ASP A 181 13.23 21.25 0.88
CA ASP A 181 14.44 21.29 0.05
C ASP A 181 15.75 20.93 0.80
N LEU A 182 15.67 20.20 1.92
CA LEU A 182 16.88 19.82 2.66
C LEU A 182 17.74 18.80 1.90
N PHE A 183 17.14 17.99 1.09
CA PHE A 183 17.84 16.99 0.24
C PHE A 183 18.19 17.52 -1.14
N GLY A 184 17.62 18.68 -1.55
CA GLY A 184 17.73 19.19 -2.91
C GLY A 184 16.95 18.35 -3.92
N GLU A 185 17.42 18.30 -5.16
CA GLU A 185 16.85 17.46 -6.21
C GLU A 185 17.08 15.99 -5.87
N MET A 186 16.01 15.16 -5.92
CA MET A 186 16.10 13.71 -5.65
C MET A 186 16.87 13.02 -6.76
N ILE A 187 17.80 12.14 -6.43
CA ILE A 187 18.64 11.43 -7.37
C ILE A 187 18.46 9.93 -7.28
N HIS A 188 18.51 9.37 -6.03
CA HIS A 188 18.43 7.94 -5.82
C HIS A 188 17.71 7.61 -4.53
N LEU A 189 16.84 6.62 -4.58
CA LEU A 189 16.07 6.15 -3.43
C LEU A 189 16.16 4.63 -3.31
N GLU A 190 16.12 4.15 -2.07
CA GLU A 190 16.05 2.71 -1.79
C GLU A 190 14.90 2.43 -0.83
N GLY A 191 14.36 1.21 -0.92
CA GLY A 191 13.37 0.68 0.00
C GLY A 191 13.20 -0.81 -0.20
N GLY A 192 12.25 -1.42 0.49
CA GLY A 192 11.97 -2.84 0.30
C GLY A 192 11.15 -3.44 1.42
N TYR A 193 11.02 -4.76 1.38
CA TYR A 193 10.43 -5.53 2.46
C TYR A 193 11.41 -6.62 2.89
N GLN A 194 12.16 -6.32 3.93
CA GLN A 194 13.24 -7.14 4.44
C GLN A 194 12.87 -7.61 5.85
N HIS A 195 12.17 -8.73 5.92
CA HIS A 195 11.54 -9.25 7.13
C HIS A 195 11.62 -10.78 7.18
N ASP A 196 12.17 -11.34 8.23
CA ASP A 196 12.13 -12.79 8.41
C ASP A 196 10.69 -13.28 8.60
N LEU A 197 10.11 -13.80 7.52
CA LEU A 197 8.74 -14.32 7.52
C LEU A 197 8.66 -15.84 7.60
N ARG A 198 9.73 -16.53 7.96
CA ARG A 198 9.70 -18.00 7.99
C ARG A 198 8.63 -18.54 8.95
N GLU A 199 8.45 -17.91 10.11
CA GLU A 199 7.39 -18.29 11.06
C GLU A 199 5.99 -17.79 10.67
N VAL A 200 5.87 -16.86 9.74
CA VAL A 200 4.59 -16.46 9.12
C VAL A 200 4.22 -17.43 7.99
N LYS A 201 5.21 -17.85 7.22
CA LYS A 201 5.06 -18.76 6.09
C LYS A 201 4.85 -20.21 6.51
N PHE A 202 5.28 -20.57 7.72
CA PHE A 202 5.14 -21.90 8.30
C PHE A 202 4.61 -21.82 9.71
N ASN A 203 3.71 -22.74 10.06
CA ASN A 203 3.21 -22.88 11.42
C ASN A 203 2.81 -24.33 11.73
N ASP A 204 2.17 -24.56 12.85
CA ASP A 204 1.73 -25.88 13.31
C ASP A 204 0.31 -26.27 12.85
N GLY A 205 -0.29 -25.45 11.98
CA GLY A 205 -1.68 -25.63 11.50
C GLY A 205 -2.77 -25.14 12.48
N VAL A 206 -2.39 -24.60 13.63
CA VAL A 206 -3.31 -24.13 14.69
C VAL A 206 -3.03 -22.69 15.09
N ASN A 207 -1.77 -22.35 15.32
CA ASN A 207 -1.35 -21.01 15.71
C ASN A 207 -1.11 -20.13 14.49
N TYR A 208 -1.25 -18.82 14.65
CA TYR A 208 -1.00 -17.86 13.56
C TYR A 208 0.43 -17.93 13.04
N TYR A 209 1.40 -18.10 13.94
CA TYR A 209 2.83 -18.01 13.63
C TYR A 209 3.62 -19.14 14.29
N GLY A 210 4.59 -19.70 13.54
CA GLY A 210 5.59 -20.62 14.03
C GLY A 210 5.06 -21.94 14.58
N GLY A 211 5.88 -22.59 15.38
CA GLY A 211 5.53 -23.86 16.06
C GLY A 211 5.57 -25.10 15.17
N GLY A 212 5.81 -24.97 13.87
CA GLY A 212 5.85 -26.06 12.89
C GLY A 212 6.35 -25.64 11.53
N VAL A 213 6.18 -26.54 10.55
CA VAL A 213 6.61 -26.32 9.17
C VAL A 213 5.49 -26.60 8.16
N GLU A 214 4.22 -26.51 8.63
CA GLU A 214 3.07 -26.73 7.79
C GLU A 214 2.69 -25.44 7.04
N PHE A 215 2.19 -25.61 5.80
CA PHE A 215 1.65 -24.57 4.94
C PHE A 215 0.61 -25.14 3.98
N GLY A 216 -0.05 -24.28 3.19
CA GLY A 216 -1.14 -24.71 2.32
C GLY A 216 -2.33 -25.21 3.14
N ASP A 217 -2.96 -26.29 2.72
CA ASP A 217 -4.16 -26.85 3.38
C ASP A 217 -3.92 -27.25 4.85
N LYS A 218 -2.68 -27.59 5.21
CA LYS A 218 -2.29 -27.93 6.57
C LYS A 218 -1.84 -26.75 7.40
N GLY A 219 -1.57 -25.62 6.76
CA GLY A 219 -1.23 -24.37 7.44
C GLY A 219 -2.48 -23.64 7.96
N TYR A 220 -2.26 -22.73 8.87
CA TYR A 220 -3.30 -21.84 9.39
C TYR A 220 -2.96 -20.38 9.07
N SER A 221 -3.98 -19.52 8.95
CA SER A 221 -3.83 -18.09 8.66
C SER A 221 -2.96 -17.84 7.41
N GLU A 222 -1.93 -16.99 7.50
CA GLU A 222 -1.08 -16.62 6.36
C GLU A 222 -0.28 -17.80 5.78
N ALA A 223 0.16 -18.74 6.59
CA ALA A 223 0.85 -19.93 6.10
C ALA A 223 -0.01 -20.75 5.12
N ARG A 224 -1.34 -20.65 5.22
CA ARG A 224 -2.27 -21.35 4.35
C ARG A 224 -2.21 -20.90 2.89
N TRP A 225 -1.99 -19.63 2.64
CA TRP A 225 -2.03 -19.04 1.30
C TRP A 225 -0.71 -18.37 0.88
N ARG A 226 -0.05 -17.64 1.79
CA ARG A 226 1.12 -16.81 1.48
C ARG A 226 2.33 -17.63 0.98
N THR A 227 2.57 -18.80 1.56
CA THR A 227 3.69 -19.66 1.20
C THR A 227 3.56 -20.26 -0.18
N THR A 228 2.34 -20.46 -0.67
CA THR A 228 2.06 -20.91 -2.04
C THR A 228 2.64 -19.95 -3.08
N HIS A 229 2.61 -18.66 -2.82
CA HIS A 229 3.28 -17.68 -3.69
C HIS A 229 4.79 -17.91 -3.77
N SER A 230 5.44 -18.29 -2.67
CA SER A 230 6.87 -18.63 -2.67
C SER A 230 7.19 -19.92 -3.44
N VAL A 231 6.20 -20.82 -3.60
CA VAL A 231 6.35 -22.05 -4.41
C VAL A 231 6.27 -21.76 -5.90
N PHE A 232 5.33 -20.92 -6.32
CA PHE A 232 4.99 -20.77 -7.74
C PHE A 232 5.53 -19.50 -8.39
N ARG A 233 5.89 -18.48 -7.63
CA ARG A 233 6.30 -17.16 -8.11
C ARG A 233 7.76 -16.85 -7.78
N ASN A 234 8.41 -15.99 -8.59
CA ASN A 234 9.76 -15.52 -8.38
C ASN A 234 9.88 -14.05 -8.79
N GLY A 235 9.73 -13.14 -7.86
CA GLY A 235 9.72 -11.71 -8.08
C GLY A 235 9.69 -10.90 -6.79
N GLU A 236 9.58 -9.60 -6.93
CA GLU A 236 9.29 -8.67 -5.84
C GLU A 236 7.81 -8.83 -5.44
N LEU A 237 7.53 -9.73 -4.48
CA LEU A 237 6.15 -10.11 -4.15
C LEU A 237 5.46 -9.16 -3.17
N TYR A 238 6.18 -8.17 -2.61
CA TYR A 238 5.62 -7.26 -1.61
C TYR A 238 6.21 -5.85 -1.72
N PRO A 239 6.10 -5.19 -2.89
CA PRO A 239 6.79 -3.93 -3.15
C PRO A 239 6.25 -2.76 -2.36
N THR A 240 4.99 -2.79 -1.90
CA THR A 240 4.25 -1.61 -1.44
C THR A 240 4.88 -0.93 -0.24
N HIS A 241 5.41 -1.68 0.73
CA HIS A 241 6.09 -1.12 1.91
C HIS A 241 7.38 -0.37 1.56
N GLY A 242 8.07 -0.78 0.49
CA GLY A 242 9.23 -0.06 -0.02
C GLY A 242 8.85 1.10 -0.92
N ILE A 243 8.04 0.82 -1.96
CA ILE A 243 7.75 1.77 -3.02
C ILE A 243 6.74 2.85 -2.63
N GLY A 244 5.81 2.59 -1.71
CA GLY A 244 4.81 3.57 -1.29
C GLY A 244 5.44 4.84 -0.72
N PRO A 245 6.28 4.73 0.34
CA PRO A 245 7.03 5.86 0.86
C PRO A 245 7.93 6.51 -0.20
N VAL A 246 8.73 5.70 -0.90
CA VAL A 246 9.68 6.18 -1.93
C VAL A 246 8.96 6.93 -3.04
N GLY A 247 7.84 6.41 -3.53
CA GLY A 247 7.01 7.06 -4.53
C GLY A 247 6.46 8.42 -4.09
N SER A 248 6.23 8.60 -2.79
CA SER A 248 5.77 9.87 -2.22
C SER A 248 6.85 10.95 -2.23
N PHE A 249 8.13 10.60 -2.06
CA PHE A 249 9.25 11.55 -2.14
C PHE A 249 9.43 12.15 -3.54
N ILE A 250 9.09 11.41 -4.57
CA ILE A 250 9.25 11.82 -5.98
C ILE A 250 7.92 12.14 -6.67
N ASN A 251 6.83 12.23 -5.91
CA ASN A 251 5.49 12.52 -6.42
C ASN A 251 5.06 11.57 -7.56
N ASN A 252 5.31 10.26 -7.42
CA ASN A 252 4.88 9.27 -8.41
C ASN A 252 3.39 9.42 -8.75
N ASN A 253 3.02 9.29 -10.02
CA ASN A 253 1.68 9.56 -10.58
C ASN A 253 1.19 11.02 -10.46
N ARG A 254 2.06 11.98 -10.01
CA ARG A 254 1.72 13.39 -9.74
C ARG A 254 2.90 14.32 -10.09
N GLY A 255 3.25 14.36 -11.37
CA GLY A 255 4.43 15.07 -11.91
C GLY A 255 5.60 14.16 -12.24
N ASN A 256 5.50 12.87 -11.90
CA ASN A 256 6.48 11.83 -12.18
C ASN A 256 5.78 10.48 -12.39
N ARG A 257 6.48 9.48 -12.93
CA ARG A 257 6.01 8.09 -13.04
C ARG A 257 7.17 7.12 -13.15
N PHE A 258 6.92 5.83 -12.90
CA PHE A 258 7.88 4.78 -13.24
C PHE A 258 7.87 4.53 -14.74
N GLU A 259 9.05 4.36 -15.35
CA GLU A 259 9.19 4.10 -16.78
C GLU A 259 9.48 2.64 -17.09
N TYR A 260 10.50 2.07 -16.45
CA TYR A 260 10.84 0.66 -16.58
C TYR A 260 11.56 0.15 -15.33
N LEU A 261 11.59 -1.16 -15.18
CA LEU A 261 12.38 -1.83 -14.16
C LEU A 261 13.22 -2.97 -14.73
N THR A 262 14.25 -3.35 -13.97
CA THR A 262 14.99 -4.60 -14.11
C THR A 262 15.02 -5.31 -12.77
N SER A 263 15.00 -6.66 -12.77
CA SER A 263 15.02 -7.44 -11.54
C SER A 263 15.92 -8.67 -11.64
N MET A 264 16.54 -8.99 -10.52
CA MET A 264 17.35 -10.21 -10.33
C MET A 264 16.92 -10.91 -9.05
N ALA A 265 16.88 -12.23 -9.09
CA ALA A 265 16.58 -13.07 -7.93
C ALA A 265 17.78 -13.96 -7.61
N SER A 266 18.09 -14.09 -6.32
CA SER A 266 19.07 -15.05 -5.83
C SER A 266 18.54 -16.49 -5.92
N LYS A 267 19.38 -17.46 -5.60
CA LYS A 267 18.92 -18.85 -5.37
C LYS A 267 17.95 -18.92 -4.19
N ALA A 268 17.01 -19.87 -4.22
CA ALA A 268 16.08 -20.17 -3.13
C ALA A 268 16.65 -21.29 -2.24
N ARG A 269 16.91 -20.99 -0.96
CA ARG A 269 17.44 -21.96 0.03
C ARG A 269 16.84 -21.77 1.41
N GLY A 270 16.45 -20.55 1.77
CA GLY A 270 16.07 -20.18 3.13
C GLY A 270 14.89 -20.99 3.66
N LEU A 271 13.80 -21.12 2.88
CA LEU A 271 12.62 -21.87 3.30
C LEU A 271 12.89 -23.37 3.41
N HIS A 272 13.61 -23.95 2.46
CA HIS A 272 14.03 -25.35 2.55
C HIS A 272 14.89 -25.60 3.80
N ASN A 273 15.89 -24.78 4.05
CA ASN A 273 16.76 -24.91 5.22
C ASN A 273 15.98 -24.75 6.53
N HIS A 274 15.00 -23.86 6.57
CA HIS A 274 14.12 -23.72 7.74
C HIS A 274 13.38 -25.03 8.03
N ILE A 275 12.77 -25.65 7.01
CA ILE A 275 12.05 -26.92 7.17
C ILE A 275 12.98 -28.03 7.65
N VAL A 276 14.15 -28.19 7.01
CA VAL A 276 15.09 -29.28 7.31
C VAL A 276 15.65 -29.18 8.73
N ASN A 277 15.90 -27.96 9.21
CA ASN A 277 16.50 -27.71 10.52
C ASN A 277 15.49 -27.49 11.66
N HIS A 278 14.19 -27.42 11.34
CA HIS A 278 13.16 -27.21 12.35
C HIS A 278 12.89 -28.49 13.16
N PRO A 279 12.69 -28.43 14.51
CA PRO A 279 12.44 -29.61 15.35
C PRO A 279 11.27 -30.49 14.91
N LYS A 280 10.24 -29.90 14.30
CA LYS A 280 9.07 -30.61 13.72
C LYS A 280 9.19 -30.84 12.20
N GLY A 281 10.36 -30.58 11.60
CA GLY A 281 10.66 -30.76 10.19
C GLY A 281 11.58 -31.95 9.95
N GLY A 282 12.67 -31.70 9.24
CA GLY A 282 13.68 -32.68 8.86
C GLY A 282 13.74 -32.92 7.36
N SER A 283 14.81 -33.57 6.90
CA SER A 283 15.03 -33.89 5.46
C SER A 283 13.94 -34.81 4.87
N ASP A 284 13.32 -35.63 5.70
CA ASP A 284 12.26 -36.58 5.28
C ASP A 284 10.86 -35.97 5.31
N HIS A 285 10.71 -34.77 5.88
CA HIS A 285 9.43 -34.09 5.92
C HIS A 285 8.91 -33.83 4.50
N PRO A 286 7.61 -34.05 4.19
CA PRO A 286 7.08 -33.83 2.85
C PRO A 286 7.36 -32.41 2.30
N ASN A 287 7.26 -31.39 3.16
CA ASN A 287 7.50 -30.01 2.78
C ASN A 287 8.99 -29.71 2.44
N ALA A 288 9.96 -30.52 2.92
CA ALA A 288 11.36 -30.41 2.53
C ALA A 288 11.60 -30.82 1.06
N LYS A 289 10.64 -31.53 0.45
CA LYS A 289 10.71 -31.94 -0.96
C LYS A 289 10.08 -30.90 -1.91
N VAL A 290 9.50 -29.84 -1.37
CA VAL A 290 8.89 -28.78 -2.17
C VAL A 290 9.98 -27.91 -2.79
N ASN A 291 9.84 -27.64 -4.09
CA ASN A 291 10.72 -26.73 -4.81
C ASN A 291 10.18 -25.29 -4.70
N PHE A 292 10.75 -24.49 -3.82
CA PHE A 292 10.44 -23.06 -3.71
C PHE A 292 11.12 -22.30 -4.84
N ARG A 293 10.34 -21.55 -5.65
CA ARG A 293 10.85 -20.76 -6.77
C ARG A 293 11.33 -19.38 -6.38
N LEU A 294 10.69 -18.78 -5.35
CA LEU A 294 11.02 -17.44 -4.90
C LEU A 294 12.48 -17.37 -4.44
N GLY A 295 13.31 -16.61 -5.13
CA GLY A 295 14.66 -16.31 -4.68
C GLY A 295 14.65 -15.73 -3.27
N ASP A 296 15.66 -16.06 -2.47
CA ASP A 296 15.70 -15.61 -1.07
C ASP A 296 15.83 -14.09 -0.98
N VAL A 297 16.55 -13.49 -1.92
CA VAL A 297 16.64 -12.03 -2.11
C VAL A 297 16.32 -11.69 -3.56
N VAL A 298 15.39 -10.77 -3.76
CA VAL A 298 15.09 -10.17 -5.06
C VAL A 298 15.45 -8.70 -5.01
N THR A 299 16.23 -8.23 -5.98
CA THR A 299 16.59 -6.83 -6.15
C THR A 299 15.98 -6.30 -7.43
N THR A 300 15.24 -5.20 -7.33
CA THR A 300 14.56 -4.54 -8.44
C THR A 300 15.02 -3.10 -8.55
N ASN A 301 15.50 -2.70 -9.73
CA ASN A 301 15.88 -1.32 -10.03
C ASN A 301 14.85 -0.70 -10.95
N ILE A 302 14.39 0.50 -10.62
CA ILE A 302 13.35 1.23 -11.35
C ILE A 302 13.92 2.57 -11.82
N MET A 303 13.63 2.95 -13.06
CA MET A 303 13.89 4.28 -13.62
C MET A 303 12.59 5.05 -13.63
N THR A 304 12.65 6.33 -13.31
CA THR A 304 11.50 7.26 -13.35
C THR A 304 11.59 8.23 -14.53
N ALA A 305 10.48 8.87 -14.87
CA ALA A 305 10.40 9.81 -15.97
C ALA A 305 11.24 11.08 -15.75
N ASN A 306 11.44 11.47 -14.49
CA ASN A 306 12.28 12.63 -14.16
C ASN A 306 13.76 12.25 -13.98
N GLY A 307 14.11 10.96 -14.07
CA GLY A 307 15.50 10.48 -14.07
C GLY A 307 16.00 9.95 -12.72
N GLU A 308 15.20 9.95 -11.67
CA GLU A 308 15.57 9.32 -10.42
C GLU A 308 15.62 7.79 -10.58
N THR A 309 16.51 7.15 -9.84
CA THR A 309 16.59 5.70 -9.76
C THR A 309 16.09 5.21 -8.40
N ILE A 310 15.44 4.03 -8.40
CA ILE A 310 14.96 3.40 -7.17
C ILE A 310 15.46 1.96 -7.13
N THR A 311 15.97 1.52 -5.97
CA THR A 311 16.28 0.12 -5.72
C THR A 311 15.33 -0.43 -4.65
N LEU A 312 14.64 -1.54 -4.96
CA LEU A 312 13.84 -2.28 -4.01
C LEU A 312 14.50 -3.62 -3.69
N THR A 313 14.40 -4.03 -2.42
CA THR A 313 14.89 -5.33 -1.96
C THR A 313 13.78 -6.10 -1.25
N HIS A 314 13.43 -7.27 -1.79
CA HIS A 314 12.54 -8.25 -1.14
C HIS A 314 13.38 -9.37 -0.53
N ASP A 315 13.32 -9.52 0.80
CA ASP A 315 14.04 -10.55 1.56
C ASP A 315 13.16 -11.03 2.71
N THR A 316 12.49 -12.17 2.49
CA THR A 316 11.48 -12.69 3.43
C THR A 316 11.68 -14.16 3.80
N ASN A 317 12.77 -14.77 3.33
CA ASN A 317 13.03 -16.20 3.48
C ASN A 317 14.26 -16.51 4.36
N LEU A 318 15.01 -15.49 4.73
CA LEU A 318 16.28 -15.62 5.47
C LEU A 318 16.17 -15.05 6.89
N PRO A 319 17.02 -15.52 7.83
CA PRO A 319 17.09 -14.99 9.18
C PRO A 319 17.66 -13.57 9.16
N ARG A 320 16.88 -12.61 9.66
CA ARG A 320 17.30 -11.22 9.76
C ARG A 320 16.42 -10.42 10.71
N PRO A 321 16.91 -9.29 11.28
CA PRO A 321 16.04 -8.26 11.86
C PRO A 321 15.17 -7.60 10.78
N TYR A 322 14.00 -7.10 11.20
CA TYR A 322 13.13 -6.30 10.33
C TYR A 322 13.83 -5.01 9.87
N SER A 323 13.72 -4.72 8.59
CA SER A 323 14.15 -3.45 7.98
C SER A 323 13.36 -3.18 6.71
N LEU A 324 13.17 -1.91 6.37
CA LEU A 324 12.66 -1.50 5.05
C LEU A 324 13.77 -0.95 4.15
N GLY A 325 14.97 -0.76 4.71
CA GLY A 325 16.18 -0.40 3.96
C GLY A 325 16.10 0.96 3.28
N PHE A 326 15.36 1.91 3.84
CA PHE A 326 15.18 3.20 3.19
C PHE A 326 16.49 3.98 3.07
N ARG A 327 16.68 4.52 1.88
CA ARG A 327 17.64 5.57 1.57
C ARG A 327 16.94 6.65 0.77
N VAL A 328 17.16 7.89 1.14
CA VAL A 328 16.70 9.07 0.41
C VAL A 328 17.93 9.92 0.11
N GLN A 329 18.31 10.05 -1.14
CA GLN A 329 19.47 10.80 -1.56
C GLN A 329 19.14 11.79 -2.65
N GLY A 330 19.47 13.04 -2.39
CA GLY A 330 19.40 14.14 -3.33
C GLY A 330 20.73 14.86 -3.48
N THR A 331 20.72 16.00 -4.15
CA THR A 331 21.92 16.79 -4.45
C THR A 331 22.51 17.51 -3.23
N LYS A 332 21.73 17.64 -2.13
CA LYS A 332 22.17 18.36 -0.91
C LYS A 332 22.20 17.46 0.33
N GLY A 333 21.74 16.23 0.25
CA GLY A 333 21.65 15.40 1.46
C GLY A 333 21.38 13.92 1.19
N LEU A 334 21.56 13.15 2.24
CA LEU A 334 21.36 11.70 2.28
C LEU A 334 20.82 11.29 3.63
N TRP A 335 19.76 10.49 3.65
CA TRP A 335 19.26 9.77 4.84
C TRP A 335 19.25 8.26 4.58
N MET A 336 19.59 7.48 5.61
CA MET A 336 19.50 6.03 5.63
C MET A 336 18.90 5.55 6.94
N ASP A 337 17.81 4.77 6.88
CA ASP A 337 17.11 4.28 8.07
C ASP A 337 17.88 3.16 8.80
N VAL A 338 18.63 2.34 8.08
CA VAL A 338 19.34 1.18 8.65
C VAL A 338 20.42 1.62 9.65
N ASN A 339 21.16 2.67 9.35
CA ASN A 339 22.16 3.24 10.24
C ASN A 339 21.64 4.41 11.08
N LYS A 340 20.35 4.75 10.96
CA LYS A 340 19.66 5.85 11.67
C LYS A 340 20.40 7.18 11.56
N SER A 341 20.95 7.47 10.39
CA SER A 341 21.85 8.60 10.19
C SER A 341 21.51 9.36 8.91
N LEU A 342 21.95 10.60 8.87
CA LEU A 342 21.82 11.47 7.71
C LEU A 342 23.08 12.32 7.51
N TYR A 343 23.14 12.96 6.34
CA TYR A 343 24.09 14.02 6.03
C TYR A 343 23.37 15.11 5.24
N ILE A 344 23.49 16.35 5.68
CA ILE A 344 22.95 17.54 4.97
C ILE A 344 24.11 18.49 4.70
N GLU A 345 24.33 18.80 3.42
CA GLU A 345 25.38 19.73 3.01
C GLU A 345 25.22 21.10 3.68
N GLY A 346 26.32 21.66 4.18
CA GLY A 346 26.32 22.95 4.88
C GLY A 346 25.77 22.93 6.31
N LYS A 347 25.19 21.79 6.77
CA LYS A 347 24.74 21.59 8.14
C LYS A 347 25.57 20.53 8.87
N SER A 348 25.72 19.37 8.27
CA SER A 348 26.48 18.26 8.85
C SER A 348 27.99 18.49 8.78
N PRO A 349 28.78 18.01 9.76
CA PRO A 349 30.24 18.04 9.68
C PRO A 349 30.75 17.32 8.44
N SER A 350 31.72 17.92 7.76
CA SER A 350 32.28 17.35 6.51
C SER A 350 32.69 15.88 6.67
N HIS A 351 32.19 15.03 5.75
CA HIS A 351 32.47 13.58 5.70
C HIS A 351 32.07 12.78 6.94
N LYS A 352 31.07 13.26 7.74
CA LYS A 352 30.60 12.55 8.93
C LYS A 352 29.11 12.36 8.90
N TRP A 353 28.68 11.15 9.24
CA TRP A 353 27.28 10.87 9.53
C TRP A 353 26.85 11.54 10.82
N GLU A 354 25.63 12.05 10.84
CA GLU A 354 24.97 12.53 12.05
C GLU A 354 23.79 11.63 12.40
N PRO A 355 23.51 11.38 13.70
CA PRO A 355 22.29 10.72 14.13
C PRO A 355 21.07 11.46 13.59
N ALA A 356 20.12 10.73 13.01
CA ALA A 356 18.91 11.33 12.43
C ALA A 356 17.93 11.87 13.49
N ASP A 357 18.00 11.41 14.74
CA ASP A 357 16.97 11.66 15.77
C ASP A 357 16.67 13.15 15.99
N THR A 358 17.68 14.02 15.99
CA THR A 358 17.52 15.47 16.17
C THR A 358 16.71 16.06 15.01
N TYR A 359 17.07 15.69 13.78
CA TYR A 359 16.38 16.15 12.57
C TYR A 359 14.96 15.59 12.50
N LEU A 360 14.76 14.31 12.77
CA LEU A 360 13.44 13.69 12.78
C LEU A 360 12.49 14.36 13.77
N LYS A 361 13.01 14.79 14.92
CA LYS A 361 12.23 15.54 15.92
C LYS A 361 11.95 16.98 15.48
N GLU A 362 12.94 17.68 14.93
CA GLU A 362 12.82 19.08 14.46
C GLU A 362 11.81 19.14 13.30
N TYR A 363 11.95 18.24 12.33
CA TYR A 363 11.13 18.19 11.12
C TYR A 363 9.98 17.18 11.21
N ASP A 364 9.61 16.76 12.42
CA ASP A 364 8.46 15.88 12.62
C ASP A 364 7.23 16.39 11.88
N HIS A 365 6.50 15.49 11.24
CA HIS A 365 5.41 15.89 10.35
C HIS A 365 4.25 16.52 11.12
N PRO A 366 3.63 17.61 10.63
CA PRO A 366 2.52 18.28 11.32
C PRO A 366 1.37 17.32 11.67
N LEU A 367 1.03 16.37 10.81
CA LEU A 367 0.02 15.35 11.07
C LEU A 367 0.37 14.49 12.31
N TRP A 368 1.64 14.07 12.46
CA TRP A 368 2.09 13.33 13.64
C TRP A 368 2.07 14.19 14.90
N LYS A 369 2.51 15.44 14.82
CA LYS A 369 2.44 16.37 15.95
C LYS A 369 1.02 16.57 16.46
N LYS A 370 0.06 16.61 15.54
CA LYS A 370 -1.39 16.81 15.85
C LYS A 370 -2.01 15.61 16.55
N TYR A 371 -1.68 14.39 16.12
CA TYR A 371 -2.36 13.16 16.53
C TYR A 371 -1.47 12.17 17.29
N GLU A 372 -0.31 12.58 17.78
CA GLU A 372 0.64 11.70 18.48
C GLU A 372 0.01 10.91 19.63
N ASN A 373 -0.81 11.59 20.44
CA ASN A 373 -1.48 10.96 21.57
C ASN A 373 -2.55 9.95 21.15
N ASP A 374 -3.27 10.24 20.08
CA ASP A 374 -4.32 9.36 19.55
C ASP A 374 -3.75 8.11 18.88
N ALA A 375 -2.61 8.24 18.20
CA ALA A 375 -1.91 7.15 17.55
C ALA A 375 -1.08 6.28 18.53
N SER A 376 -0.83 6.79 19.74
CA SER A 376 -0.01 6.10 20.74
C SER A 376 -0.66 4.78 21.17
N GLY A 377 0.08 3.69 21.06
CA GLY A 377 -0.40 2.33 21.38
C GLY A 377 -1.19 1.64 20.27
N ALA A 378 -1.47 2.32 19.16
CA ALA A 378 -2.04 1.69 17.97
C ALA A 378 -1.01 0.80 17.24
N GLY A 379 -1.49 -0.18 16.48
CA GLY A 379 -0.67 -1.17 15.80
C GLY A 379 0.46 -0.56 14.95
N HIS A 380 1.57 -1.30 14.85
CA HIS A 380 2.77 -0.92 14.09
C HIS A 380 3.29 0.50 14.42
N GLY A 381 3.35 0.84 15.73
CA GLY A 381 3.86 2.14 16.16
C GLY A 381 3.01 3.34 15.76
N GLY A 382 1.71 3.13 15.54
CA GLY A 382 0.74 4.16 15.19
C GLY A 382 0.41 4.26 13.71
N MET A 383 1.20 3.68 12.81
CA MET A 383 0.97 3.75 11.35
C MET A 383 -0.43 3.28 10.95
N ASP A 384 -0.92 2.21 11.56
CA ASP A 384 -2.23 1.63 11.25
C ASP A 384 -3.37 2.57 11.62
N TRP A 385 -3.21 3.34 12.69
CA TRP A 385 -4.16 4.36 13.09
C TRP A 385 -4.26 5.46 12.01
N PHE A 386 -3.10 5.96 11.54
CA PHE A 386 -3.08 7.02 10.53
C PHE A 386 -3.69 6.57 9.20
N VAL A 387 -3.32 5.41 8.68
CA VAL A 387 -3.83 4.95 7.37
C VAL A 387 -5.33 4.68 7.40
N MET A 388 -5.84 4.12 8.51
CA MET A 388 -7.27 3.89 8.69
C MET A 388 -8.03 5.22 8.80
N ASN A 389 -7.53 6.16 9.60
CA ASN A 389 -8.15 7.47 9.73
C ASN A 389 -8.10 8.28 8.44
N ALA A 390 -7.02 8.20 7.67
CA ALA A 390 -6.92 8.84 6.36
C ALA A 390 -8.07 8.45 5.42
N PHE A 391 -8.39 7.16 5.36
CA PHE A 391 -9.53 6.68 4.58
C PHE A 391 -10.86 7.26 5.08
N ILE A 392 -11.13 7.16 6.38
CA ILE A 392 -12.39 7.62 6.98
C ILE A 392 -12.55 9.14 6.85
N GLU A 393 -11.50 9.92 7.13
CA GLU A 393 -11.57 11.38 7.04
C GLU A 393 -11.69 11.87 5.59
N ALA A 394 -11.01 11.22 4.64
CA ALA A 394 -11.20 11.54 3.21
C ALA A 394 -12.65 11.29 2.76
N LEU A 395 -13.27 10.18 3.20
CA LEU A 395 -14.70 9.92 2.93
C LEU A 395 -15.61 10.98 3.52
N LYS A 396 -15.40 11.37 4.78
CA LYS A 396 -16.23 12.39 5.46
C LYS A 396 -16.17 13.75 4.77
N ARG A 397 -14.97 14.12 4.32
CA ARG A 397 -14.75 15.41 3.63
C ARG A 397 -15.07 15.36 2.14
N ASN A 398 -15.36 14.18 1.60
CA ASN A 398 -15.48 13.95 0.16
C ASN A 398 -14.22 14.41 -0.60
N ASP A 399 -13.06 14.11 -0.03
CA ASP A 399 -11.76 14.44 -0.59
C ASP A 399 -11.21 13.27 -1.43
N PRO A 400 -10.26 13.52 -2.35
CA PRO A 400 -9.51 12.48 -3.01
C PRO A 400 -8.78 11.59 -1.99
N MET A 401 -8.73 10.28 -2.24
CA MET A 401 -8.00 9.35 -1.39
C MET A 401 -6.50 9.64 -1.43
N PRO A 402 -5.82 9.78 -0.28
CA PRO A 402 -4.39 10.10 -0.23
C PRO A 402 -3.50 9.13 -0.99
N LEU A 403 -3.82 7.85 -0.95
CA LEU A 403 -3.15 6.75 -1.66
C LEU A 403 -4.19 6.08 -2.57
N ASP A 404 -4.29 6.53 -3.80
CA ASP A 404 -5.40 6.21 -4.69
C ASP A 404 -5.17 4.97 -5.57
N VAL A 405 -6.12 4.71 -6.47
CA VAL A 405 -6.09 3.56 -7.37
C VAL A 405 -4.89 3.56 -8.32
N TYR A 406 -4.36 4.74 -8.69
CA TYR A 406 -3.20 4.84 -9.57
C TYR A 406 -1.91 4.49 -8.83
N ASP A 407 -1.83 4.84 -7.54
CA ASP A 407 -0.74 4.42 -6.66
C ASP A 407 -0.79 2.89 -6.49
N HIS A 408 -1.96 2.35 -6.17
CA HIS A 408 -2.18 0.90 -6.09
C HIS A 408 -1.72 0.17 -7.36
N ALA A 409 -2.18 0.62 -8.54
CA ALA A 409 -1.87 -0.05 -9.80
C ALA A 409 -0.38 0.01 -10.16
N SER A 410 0.26 1.17 -9.99
CA SER A 410 1.68 1.33 -10.30
C SER A 410 2.58 0.55 -9.33
N TRP A 411 2.22 0.47 -8.04
CA TRP A 411 2.98 -0.30 -7.05
C TRP A 411 2.81 -1.81 -7.24
N ALA A 412 1.57 -2.27 -7.46
CA ALA A 412 1.28 -3.69 -7.69
C ALA A 412 1.90 -4.22 -9.00
N ALA A 413 2.00 -3.39 -10.04
CA ALA A 413 2.63 -3.76 -11.31
C ALA A 413 4.10 -4.18 -11.15
N ILE A 414 4.80 -3.67 -10.12
CA ILE A 414 6.20 -4.05 -9.84
C ILE A 414 6.32 -5.56 -9.67
N THR A 415 5.38 -6.20 -8.98
CA THR A 415 5.39 -7.66 -8.79
C THR A 415 5.43 -8.39 -10.13
N CYS A 416 4.50 -8.09 -11.02
CA CYS A 416 4.40 -8.78 -12.31
C CYS A 416 5.58 -8.47 -13.24
N LEU A 417 5.99 -7.21 -13.29
CA LEU A 417 7.11 -6.77 -14.13
C LEU A 417 8.44 -7.33 -13.63
N SER A 418 8.63 -7.45 -12.30
CA SER A 418 9.83 -8.07 -11.74
C SER A 418 9.92 -9.56 -12.07
N GLU A 419 8.81 -10.29 -12.02
CA GLU A 419 8.73 -11.68 -12.45
C GLU A 419 9.08 -11.85 -13.94
N GLN A 420 8.55 -10.96 -14.78
CA GLN A 420 8.87 -10.97 -16.22
C GLN A 420 10.36 -10.69 -16.44
N SER A 421 10.91 -9.66 -15.81
CA SER A 421 12.33 -9.33 -15.91
C SER A 421 13.22 -10.52 -15.50
N ILE A 422 12.97 -11.12 -14.34
CA ILE A 422 13.73 -12.29 -13.86
C ILE A 422 13.62 -13.47 -14.85
N SER A 423 12.43 -13.75 -15.36
CA SER A 423 12.21 -14.85 -16.32
C SER A 423 12.93 -14.65 -17.65
N GLN A 424 13.24 -13.41 -18.00
CA GLN A 424 13.95 -12.99 -19.21
C GLN A 424 15.43 -12.65 -18.96
N GLY A 425 15.98 -13.07 -17.81
CA GLY A 425 17.41 -12.88 -17.51
C GLY A 425 17.80 -11.44 -17.10
N GLY A 426 16.85 -10.67 -16.59
CA GLY A 426 17.07 -9.29 -16.15
C GLY A 426 16.74 -8.22 -17.21
N GLU A 427 16.05 -8.59 -18.29
CA GLU A 427 15.64 -7.64 -19.33
C GLU A 427 14.72 -6.54 -18.75
N PRO A 428 14.87 -5.29 -19.25
CA PRO A 428 14.03 -4.19 -18.83
C PRO A 428 12.56 -4.42 -19.18
N GLN A 429 11.66 -4.16 -18.23
CA GLN A 429 10.21 -4.22 -18.41
C GLN A 429 9.59 -2.85 -18.25
N ALA A 430 8.88 -2.39 -19.28
CA ALA A 430 8.24 -1.07 -19.29
C ALA A 430 7.01 -1.04 -18.38
N PHE A 431 6.85 0.03 -17.60
CA PHE A 431 5.63 0.27 -16.84
C PHE A 431 4.51 0.80 -17.74
N PRO A 432 3.29 0.24 -17.62
CA PRO A 432 2.10 0.88 -18.18
C PRO A 432 1.87 2.26 -17.55
N ASP A 433 1.41 3.22 -18.35
CA ASP A 433 0.91 4.48 -17.81
C ASP A 433 -0.57 4.32 -17.42
N PHE A 434 -0.82 3.95 -16.17
CA PHE A 434 -2.16 3.77 -15.63
C PHE A 434 -2.98 5.07 -15.57
N THR A 435 -2.31 6.22 -15.67
CA THR A 435 -2.96 7.53 -15.64
C THR A 435 -3.35 8.04 -17.04
N ASN A 436 -2.94 7.36 -18.10
CA ASN A 436 -3.12 7.81 -19.49
C ASN A 436 -2.64 9.26 -19.71
N GLY A 437 -1.42 9.58 -19.27
CA GLY A 437 -0.78 10.90 -19.41
C GLY A 437 -1.20 11.92 -18.35
N ARG A 438 -2.20 11.63 -17.54
CA ARG A 438 -2.68 12.59 -16.51
C ARG A 438 -1.68 12.85 -15.40
N TRP A 439 -0.72 11.94 -15.15
CA TRP A 439 0.35 12.12 -14.16
C TRP A 439 1.07 13.47 -14.31
N MET A 440 1.20 14.01 -15.52
CA MET A 440 1.86 15.29 -15.79
C MET A 440 1.16 16.48 -15.12
N ASN A 441 -0.16 16.41 -14.95
CA ASN A 441 -0.99 17.52 -14.44
C ASN A 441 -1.62 17.23 -13.05
N ARG A 442 -1.54 15.99 -12.56
CA ARG A 442 -2.03 15.65 -11.22
C ARG A 442 -1.14 16.31 -10.18
N LYS A 443 -1.75 16.77 -9.10
CA LYS A 443 -1.04 17.41 -7.99
C LYS A 443 -0.83 16.44 -6.84
N PRO A 444 0.27 16.57 -6.07
CA PRO A 444 0.42 15.87 -4.80
C PRO A 444 -0.79 16.15 -3.89
N ILE A 445 -1.25 15.12 -3.19
CA ILE A 445 -2.37 15.19 -2.25
C ILE A 445 -2.04 14.55 -0.90
N PHE A 446 -1.07 13.63 -0.85
CA PHE A 446 -0.69 12.90 0.35
C PHE A 446 0.11 13.79 1.31
N ALA A 447 -0.31 13.87 2.57
CA ALA A 447 0.45 14.44 3.68
C ALA A 447 0.98 15.86 3.41
N LEU A 448 0.15 16.76 2.89
CA LEU A 448 0.56 18.14 2.55
C LEU A 448 0.61 19.08 3.75
N GLY A 449 -0.07 18.75 4.84
CA GLY A 449 -0.21 19.58 6.03
C GLY A 449 -0.47 18.73 7.26
N ASP A 450 -1.26 19.27 8.18
CA ASP A 450 -1.69 18.59 9.41
C ASP A 450 -3.00 17.79 9.24
N ASP A 451 -3.48 17.66 8.02
CA ASP A 451 -4.61 16.81 7.59
C ASP A 451 -4.12 15.59 6.80
N TYR A 452 -5.00 14.54 6.70
CA TYR A 452 -4.71 13.29 5.98
C TYR A 452 -4.65 13.49 4.48
#